data_153143081203290fdee022bb9aa4e8e5
#
_entry.id   153143081203290fdee022bb9aa4e8e5
#
_cell.length_a   1.000
_cell.length_b   1.000
_cell.length_c   1.000
_cell.angle_alpha   90.00
_cell.angle_beta   90.00
_cell.angle_gamma   90.00
#
_symmetry.space_group_name_H-M   'P 1'
#
loop_
_entity.id
_entity.type
_entity.pdbx_description
1 polymer ?
#
loop_
_entity_poly.entity_id
_entity_poly.type
_entity_poly.pdbx_seq_one_letter_code
_entity_poly.pdbx_strand_id
1 'polypeptide(L)'
;LITRMFYQDALNALFVVGGVYASLVVGMSLTQVLILGIILNIFSGPSAIYGGHLNDLIGSKNVINISLWGLLISGIVALSIDKDTIFYFITVEANSSAAETLSFGLFSSYSQIAYVCTVIGIAIFYGPAQTASRALMVKFSPPEKTTEFFGLYAFAGKSTAWLVPGLMSLILFLTNSLQLAMISILLFNLVGIIGMFFVDEKQSST
;
A
#
# COMPACT_ATOMS: atom_id res chain seq x y z
N LEU A 1 -15.12 -11.62 -2.50
CA LEU A 1 -13.91 -12.32 -2.07
C LEU A 1 -12.81 -12.26 -3.12
N ILE A 2 -13.06 -12.64 -4.38
CA ILE A 2 -12.07 -12.65 -5.47
C ILE A 2 -11.38 -11.29 -5.62
N THR A 3 -12.15 -10.21 -5.72
CA THR A 3 -11.63 -8.84 -5.80
C THR A 3 -10.68 -8.52 -4.65
N ARG A 4 -11.04 -8.98 -3.44
CA ARG A 4 -10.23 -8.78 -2.26
C ARG A 4 -8.88 -9.51 -2.35
N MET A 5 -8.84 -10.69 -2.92
CA MET A 5 -7.59 -11.45 -3.10
C MET A 5 -6.55 -10.59 -3.83
N PHE A 6 -6.93 -9.97 -4.94
CA PHE A 6 -6.02 -9.15 -5.73
C PHE A 6 -5.53 -7.90 -5.00
N TYR A 7 -6.43 -7.08 -4.48
CA TYR A 7 -5.96 -5.85 -3.82
C TYR A 7 -5.26 -6.13 -2.49
N GLN A 8 -5.64 -7.20 -1.77
CA GLN A 8 -4.98 -7.56 -0.52
C GLN A 8 -3.53 -8.01 -0.75
N ASP A 9 -3.28 -8.75 -1.83
CA ASP A 9 -1.92 -9.13 -2.21
C ASP A 9 -1.08 -7.92 -2.59
N ALA A 10 -1.65 -6.97 -3.34
CA ALA A 10 -0.99 -5.71 -3.65
C ALA A 10 -0.65 -4.92 -2.39
N LEU A 11 -1.58 -4.83 -1.43
CA LEU A 11 -1.38 -4.14 -0.15
C LEU A 11 -0.26 -4.79 0.67
N ASN A 12 -0.27 -6.12 0.78
CA ASN A 12 0.75 -6.86 1.51
C ASN A 12 2.13 -6.72 0.86
N ALA A 13 2.19 -6.84 -0.48
CA ALA A 13 3.42 -6.69 -1.23
C ALA A 13 3.98 -5.27 -1.13
N LEU A 14 3.14 -4.24 -1.23
CA LEU A 14 3.56 -2.84 -1.10
C LEU A 14 4.23 -2.58 0.25
N PHE A 15 3.69 -3.18 1.31
CA PHE A 15 4.23 -3.05 2.66
C PHE A 15 5.59 -3.74 2.82
N VAL A 16 5.72 -4.97 2.33
CA VAL A 16 6.94 -5.78 2.46
C VAL A 16 8.04 -5.29 1.51
N VAL A 17 7.68 -5.10 0.25
CA VAL A 17 8.65 -4.78 -0.81
C VAL A 17 9.04 -3.31 -0.78
N GLY A 18 8.19 -2.42 -0.26
CA GLY A 18 8.52 -1.00 -0.07
C GLY A 18 9.81 -0.79 0.74
N GLY A 19 10.05 -1.60 1.78
CA GLY A 19 11.30 -1.58 2.53
C GLY A 19 12.52 -2.04 1.72
N VAL A 20 12.35 -3.06 0.88
CA VAL A 20 13.40 -3.56 -0.02
C VAL A 20 13.75 -2.50 -1.07
N TYR A 21 12.75 -1.86 -1.64
CA TYR A 21 12.92 -0.75 -2.59
C TYR A 21 13.66 0.43 -1.95
N ALA A 22 13.26 0.82 -0.74
CA ALA A 22 13.94 1.88 0.02
C ALA A 22 15.43 1.61 0.21
N SER A 23 15.80 0.36 0.49
CA SER A 23 17.19 -0.04 0.68
C SER A 23 17.97 -0.12 -0.64
N LEU A 24 17.43 -0.80 -1.65
CA LEU A 24 18.18 -1.12 -2.88
C LEU A 24 18.14 -0.01 -3.93
N VAL A 25 17.04 0.75 -4.02
CA VAL A 25 16.87 1.78 -5.05
C VAL A 25 17.09 3.17 -4.47
N VAL A 26 16.42 3.50 -3.36
CA VAL A 26 16.56 4.84 -2.74
C VAL A 26 17.86 4.98 -1.93
N GLY A 27 18.55 3.86 -1.64
CA GLY A 27 19.83 3.85 -0.94
C GLY A 27 19.73 4.11 0.56
N MET A 28 18.62 3.70 1.19
CA MET A 28 18.43 3.81 2.64
C MET A 28 19.18 2.73 3.39
N SER A 29 19.78 3.09 4.53
CA SER A 29 20.36 2.14 5.48
C SER A 29 19.29 1.28 6.15
N LEU A 30 19.70 0.13 6.70
CA LEU A 30 18.79 -0.75 7.44
C LEU A 30 18.05 -0.01 8.58
N THR A 31 18.76 0.86 9.29
CA THR A 31 18.16 1.67 10.38
C THR A 31 17.08 2.60 9.83
N GLN A 32 17.32 3.26 8.70
CA GLN A 32 16.33 4.12 8.04
C GLN A 32 15.10 3.34 7.58
N VAL A 33 15.28 2.12 7.05
CA VAL A 33 14.18 1.24 6.66
C VAL A 33 13.34 0.80 7.88
N LEU A 34 13.98 0.53 9.03
CA LEU A 34 13.25 0.25 10.28
C LEU A 34 12.44 1.45 10.75
N ILE A 35 13.01 2.66 10.64
CA ILE A 35 12.31 3.91 10.96
C ILE A 35 11.11 4.11 10.02
N LEU A 36 11.25 3.82 8.73
CA LEU A 36 10.13 3.83 7.78
C LEU A 36 8.99 2.91 8.22
N GLY A 37 9.30 1.69 8.68
CA GLY A 37 8.31 0.76 9.21
C GLY A 37 7.56 1.31 10.42
N ILE A 38 8.26 2.01 11.32
CA ILE A 38 7.67 2.69 12.49
C ILE A 38 6.75 3.83 12.02
N ILE A 39 7.23 4.69 11.12
CA ILE A 39 6.45 5.80 10.55
C ILE A 39 5.17 5.27 9.89
N LEU A 40 5.28 4.23 9.08
CA LEU A 40 4.15 3.61 8.42
C LEU A 40 3.09 3.13 9.43
N ASN A 41 3.50 2.48 10.52
CA ASN A 41 2.58 2.03 11.57
C ASN A 41 1.95 3.19 12.34
N ILE A 42 2.72 4.24 12.68
CA ILE A 42 2.22 5.43 13.38
C ILE A 42 1.12 6.14 12.57
N PHE A 43 1.28 6.24 11.26
CA PHE A 43 0.29 6.91 10.41
C PHE A 43 -0.87 5.99 9.99
N SER A 44 -0.66 4.69 9.83
CA SER A 44 -1.72 3.76 9.45
C SER A 44 -2.72 3.50 10.58
N GLY A 45 -2.30 3.55 11.85
CA GLY A 45 -3.19 3.37 12.99
C GLY A 45 -4.30 4.44 13.06
N PRO A 46 -3.97 5.73 13.20
CA PRO A 46 -4.95 6.82 13.18
C PRO A 46 -5.77 6.86 11.87
N SER A 47 -5.15 6.59 10.72
CA SER A 47 -5.87 6.55 9.45
C SER A 47 -6.93 5.43 9.40
N ALA A 48 -6.68 4.29 10.05
CA ALA A 48 -7.67 3.21 10.16
C ALA A 48 -8.89 3.64 10.99
N ILE A 49 -8.67 4.39 12.08
CA ILE A 49 -9.77 4.95 12.90
C ILE A 49 -10.59 5.93 12.07
N TYR A 50 -9.90 6.85 11.37
CA TYR A 50 -10.57 7.81 10.48
C TYR A 50 -11.31 7.11 9.33
N GLY A 51 -10.73 6.02 8.80
CA GLY A 51 -11.35 5.15 7.81
C GLY A 51 -12.65 4.51 8.32
N GLY A 52 -12.75 4.19 9.61
CA GLY A 52 -13.99 3.74 10.25
C GLY A 52 -15.09 4.82 10.18
N HIS A 53 -14.79 6.05 10.56
CA HIS A 53 -15.74 7.16 10.44
C HIS A 53 -16.16 7.44 8.99
N LEU A 54 -15.21 7.42 8.05
CA LEU A 54 -15.54 7.56 6.62
C LEU A 54 -16.45 6.42 6.14
N ASN A 55 -16.22 5.20 6.61
CA ASN A 55 -17.04 4.05 6.27
C ASN A 55 -18.51 4.25 6.68
N ASP A 56 -18.75 4.87 7.83
CA ASP A 56 -20.10 5.17 8.31
C ASP A 56 -20.78 6.28 7.49
N LEU A 57 -20.00 7.21 6.95
CA LEU A 57 -20.50 8.35 6.18
C LEU A 57 -20.77 8.02 4.70
N ILE A 58 -19.83 7.37 4.03
CA ILE A 58 -19.87 7.18 2.57
C ILE A 58 -19.97 5.71 2.13
N GLY A 59 -19.99 4.78 3.07
CA GLY A 59 -20.08 3.34 2.81
C GLY A 59 -18.74 2.67 2.52
N SER A 60 -18.71 1.35 2.76
CA SER A 60 -17.47 0.56 2.71
C SER A 60 -16.86 0.51 1.31
N LYS A 61 -17.68 0.36 0.27
CA LYS A 61 -17.23 0.29 -1.12
C LYS A 61 -16.49 1.55 -1.54
N ASN A 62 -17.04 2.73 -1.22
CA ASN A 62 -16.47 4.01 -1.59
C ASN A 62 -15.14 4.26 -0.85
N VAL A 63 -15.07 3.90 0.44
CA VAL A 63 -13.82 4.03 1.21
C VAL A 63 -12.73 3.13 0.62
N ILE A 64 -13.05 1.88 0.28
CA ILE A 64 -12.09 0.98 -0.36
C ILE A 64 -11.61 1.58 -1.69
N ASN A 65 -12.53 2.03 -2.55
CA ASN A 65 -12.16 2.61 -3.85
C ASN A 65 -11.24 3.83 -3.70
N ILE A 66 -11.59 4.79 -2.84
CA ILE A 66 -10.76 5.98 -2.59
C ILE A 66 -9.37 5.55 -2.09
N SER A 67 -9.33 4.59 -1.18
CA SER A 67 -8.07 4.08 -0.63
C SER A 67 -7.21 3.39 -1.68
N LEU A 68 -7.79 2.55 -2.53
CA LEU A 68 -7.06 1.87 -3.60
C LEU A 68 -6.51 2.84 -4.64
N TRP A 69 -7.26 3.88 -5.01
CA TRP A 69 -6.77 4.95 -5.87
C TRP A 69 -5.65 5.74 -5.22
N GLY A 70 -5.79 6.10 -3.94
CA GLY A 70 -4.72 6.76 -3.19
C GLY A 70 -3.44 5.93 -3.11
N LEU A 71 -3.58 4.61 -2.88
CA LEU A 71 -2.46 3.67 -2.88
C LEU A 71 -1.81 3.52 -4.25
N LEU A 72 -2.61 3.52 -5.33
CA LEU A 72 -2.09 3.48 -6.70
C LEU A 72 -1.25 4.71 -7.00
N ILE A 73 -1.77 5.91 -6.70
CA ILE A 73 -1.07 7.18 -6.91
C ILE A 73 0.21 7.21 -6.07
N SER A 74 0.13 6.89 -4.78
CA SER A 74 1.30 6.85 -3.89
C SER A 74 2.33 5.82 -4.36
N GLY A 75 1.89 4.66 -4.86
CA GLY A 75 2.77 3.64 -5.42
C GLY A 75 3.48 4.11 -6.70
N ILE A 76 2.80 4.82 -7.59
CA ILE A 76 3.40 5.42 -8.79
C ILE A 76 4.45 6.46 -8.39
N VAL A 77 4.13 7.32 -7.42
CA VAL A 77 5.10 8.30 -6.90
C VAL A 77 6.30 7.62 -6.27
N ALA A 78 6.09 6.54 -5.49
CA ALA A 78 7.18 5.77 -4.90
C ALA A 78 8.14 5.21 -5.95
N LEU A 79 7.61 4.67 -7.06
CA LEU A 79 8.41 4.12 -8.15
C LEU A 79 9.18 5.18 -8.94
N SER A 80 8.73 6.44 -8.89
CA SER A 80 9.39 7.56 -9.56
C SER A 80 10.56 8.15 -8.78
N ILE A 81 10.84 7.64 -7.57
CA ILE A 81 11.92 8.10 -6.71
C ILE A 81 13.08 7.11 -6.78
N ASP A 82 14.24 7.60 -7.16
CA ASP A 82 15.52 6.88 -7.17
C ASP A 82 16.52 7.60 -6.26
N LYS A 83 17.69 7.03 -6.06
CA LYS A 83 18.74 7.59 -5.20
C LYS A 83 19.12 9.02 -5.58
N ASP A 84 19.25 9.30 -6.88
CA ASP A 84 19.73 10.56 -7.42
C ASP A 84 18.65 11.37 -8.15
N THR A 85 17.43 10.85 -8.27
CA THR A 85 16.34 11.50 -9.00
C THR A 85 14.99 11.37 -8.31
N ILE A 86 14.20 12.43 -8.38
CA ILE A 86 12.79 12.46 -7.98
C ILE A 86 11.97 12.73 -9.25
N PHE A 87 10.89 11.96 -9.47
CA PHE A 87 10.04 12.03 -10.67
C PHE A 87 10.80 11.84 -11.99
N TYR A 88 11.95 11.13 -12.00
CA TYR A 88 12.84 10.93 -13.17
C TYR A 88 13.39 12.21 -13.80
N PHE A 89 12.97 13.40 -13.41
CA PHE A 89 13.33 14.69 -14.01
C PHE A 89 14.14 15.60 -13.08
N ILE A 90 13.98 15.45 -11.77
CA ILE A 90 14.64 16.30 -10.78
C ILE A 90 15.84 15.54 -10.25
N THR A 91 17.04 15.95 -10.67
CA THR A 91 18.29 15.44 -10.10
C THR A 91 18.51 16.05 -8.72
N VAL A 92 18.84 15.21 -7.74
CA VAL A 92 19.02 15.61 -6.35
C VAL A 92 20.38 15.15 -5.87
N GLU A 93 21.08 16.01 -5.12
CA GLU A 93 22.36 15.63 -4.51
C GLU A 93 22.17 14.51 -3.50
N ALA A 94 22.99 13.46 -3.64
CA ALA A 94 22.93 12.25 -2.81
C ALA A 94 23.20 12.53 -1.31
N ASN A 95 23.98 13.57 -1.00
CA ASN A 95 24.25 14.02 0.36
C ASN A 95 24.05 15.53 0.44
N SER A 96 23.00 15.96 1.13
CA SER A 96 22.69 17.36 1.36
C SER A 96 22.66 17.68 2.85
N SER A 97 23.52 18.58 3.30
CA SER A 97 23.50 19.08 4.69
C SER A 97 22.15 19.71 5.06
N ALA A 98 21.44 20.26 4.08
CA ALA A 98 20.10 20.79 4.27
C ALA A 98 19.07 19.66 4.51
N ALA A 99 19.19 18.51 3.82
CA ALA A 99 18.33 17.35 4.04
C ALA A 99 18.57 16.73 5.43
N GLU A 100 19.82 16.63 5.87
CA GLU A 100 20.18 16.21 7.22
C GLU A 100 19.58 17.14 8.29
N THR A 101 19.66 18.44 8.10
CA THR A 101 19.10 19.42 9.04
C THR A 101 17.58 19.31 9.10
N LEU A 102 16.89 19.18 7.96
CA LEU A 102 15.43 19.02 7.89
C LEU A 102 14.93 17.72 8.55
N SER A 103 15.72 16.67 8.48
CA SER A 103 15.37 15.34 9.00
C SER A 103 15.94 15.04 10.39
N PHE A 104 16.50 16.03 11.08
CA PHE A 104 17.18 15.85 12.38
C PHE A 104 18.31 14.79 12.32
N GLY A 105 19.01 14.70 11.19
CA GLY A 105 20.09 13.72 10.97
C GLY A 105 19.61 12.30 10.64
N LEU A 106 18.30 12.09 10.44
CA LEU A 106 17.76 10.77 10.12
C LEU A 106 17.92 10.38 8.66
N PHE A 107 17.85 11.35 7.75
CA PHE A 107 17.94 11.14 6.30
C PHE A 107 18.94 12.12 5.68
N SER A 108 19.79 11.61 4.80
CA SER A 108 20.90 12.37 4.21
C SER A 108 20.60 12.93 2.82
N SER A 109 19.48 12.54 2.20
CA SER A 109 19.12 12.97 0.84
C SER A 109 17.65 13.41 0.76
N TYR A 110 17.38 14.36 -0.13
CA TYR A 110 16.02 14.76 -0.46
C TYR A 110 15.20 13.63 -1.07
N SER A 111 15.82 12.69 -1.83
CA SER A 111 15.17 11.49 -2.34
C SER A 111 14.63 10.62 -1.20
N GLN A 112 15.40 10.45 -0.13
CA GLN A 112 14.96 9.70 1.06
C GLN A 112 13.79 10.39 1.75
N ILE A 113 13.81 11.71 1.91
CA ILE A 113 12.71 12.49 2.49
C ILE A 113 11.46 12.39 1.61
N ALA A 114 11.58 12.53 0.30
CA ALA A 114 10.48 12.37 -0.64
C ALA A 114 9.86 10.97 -0.55
N TYR A 115 10.69 9.94 -0.43
CA TYR A 115 10.21 8.57 -0.23
C TYR A 115 9.46 8.40 1.09
N VAL A 116 9.95 9.00 2.20
CA VAL A 116 9.24 9.02 3.50
C VAL A 116 7.86 9.66 3.35
N CYS A 117 7.76 10.81 2.66
CA CYS A 117 6.47 11.46 2.41
C CYS A 117 5.52 10.54 1.62
N THR A 118 6.04 9.79 0.67
CA THR A 118 5.26 8.82 -0.12
C THR A 118 4.79 7.65 0.76
N VAL A 119 5.65 7.13 1.64
CA VAL A 119 5.30 6.07 2.60
C VAL A 119 4.21 6.54 3.58
N ILE A 120 4.25 7.80 4.02
CA ILE A 120 3.17 8.41 4.81
C ILE A 120 1.86 8.43 4.00
N GLY A 121 1.92 8.80 2.73
CA GLY A 121 0.77 8.73 1.83
C GLY A 121 0.19 7.31 1.72
N ILE A 122 1.04 6.31 1.54
CA ILE A 122 0.65 4.90 1.56
C ILE A 122 -0.02 4.52 2.88
N ALA A 123 0.54 4.92 4.02
CA ALA A 123 0.00 4.62 5.35
C ALA A 123 -1.42 5.22 5.55
N ILE A 124 -1.64 6.45 5.08
CA ILE A 124 -2.92 7.14 5.19
C ILE A 124 -4.03 6.39 4.43
N PHE A 125 -3.74 5.80 3.28
CA PHE A 125 -4.72 5.06 2.49
C PHE A 125 -4.79 3.57 2.86
N TYR A 126 -3.73 2.99 3.41
CA TYR A 126 -3.67 1.59 3.82
C TYR A 126 -4.66 1.28 4.96
N GLY A 127 -4.66 2.10 6.02
CA GLY A 127 -5.53 1.91 7.18
C GLY A 127 -7.01 1.82 6.82
N PRO A 128 -7.58 2.83 6.14
CA PRO A 128 -8.98 2.83 5.70
C PRO A 128 -9.32 1.65 4.78
N ALA A 129 -8.44 1.26 3.86
CA ALA A 129 -8.66 0.09 3.00
C ALA A 129 -8.88 -1.18 3.81
N GLN A 130 -8.06 -1.41 4.84
CA GLN A 130 -8.16 -2.58 5.70
C GLN A 130 -9.43 -2.55 6.58
N THR A 131 -9.75 -1.40 7.15
CA THR A 131 -10.92 -1.24 8.02
C THR A 131 -12.21 -1.41 7.23
N ALA A 132 -12.35 -0.71 6.10
CA ALA A 132 -13.53 -0.80 5.25
C ALA A 132 -13.70 -2.18 4.61
N SER A 133 -12.60 -2.87 4.29
CA SER A 133 -12.63 -4.26 3.79
C SER A 133 -13.26 -5.23 4.80
N ARG A 134 -12.93 -5.08 6.09
CA ARG A 134 -13.53 -5.88 7.17
C ARG A 134 -15.00 -5.51 7.38
N ALA A 135 -15.33 -4.23 7.37
CA ALA A 135 -16.71 -3.75 7.49
C ALA A 135 -17.60 -4.25 6.34
N LEU A 136 -17.08 -4.21 5.11
CA LEU A 136 -17.78 -4.75 3.95
C LEU A 136 -18.06 -6.25 4.09
N MET A 137 -17.10 -7.00 4.66
CA MET A 137 -17.26 -8.43 4.88
C MET A 137 -18.36 -8.72 5.90
N VAL A 138 -18.46 -7.94 6.98
CA VAL A 138 -19.57 -8.07 7.96
C VAL A 138 -20.91 -7.85 7.29
N LYS A 139 -21.03 -6.83 6.44
CA LYS A 139 -22.28 -6.52 5.71
C LYS A 139 -22.74 -7.66 4.78
N PHE A 140 -21.79 -8.41 4.22
CA PHE A 140 -22.11 -9.55 3.34
C PHE A 140 -22.30 -10.88 4.07
N SER A 141 -21.94 -10.97 5.35
CA SER A 141 -22.07 -12.22 6.10
C SER A 141 -23.44 -12.31 6.79
N PRO A 142 -24.18 -13.45 6.61
CA PRO A 142 -25.36 -13.72 7.43
C PRO A 142 -24.96 -13.78 8.91
N PRO A 143 -25.78 -13.23 9.84
CA PRO A 143 -25.46 -13.19 11.27
C PRO A 143 -25.08 -14.56 11.86
N GLU A 144 -25.76 -15.62 11.40
CA GLU A 144 -25.59 -17.00 11.87
C GLU A 144 -24.26 -17.64 11.39
N LYS A 145 -23.65 -17.14 10.30
CA LYS A 145 -22.46 -17.70 9.64
C LYS A 145 -21.28 -16.75 9.61
N THR A 146 -21.30 -15.69 10.39
CA THR A 146 -20.27 -14.65 10.41
C THR A 146 -18.87 -15.24 10.61
N THR A 147 -18.71 -16.22 11.50
CA THR A 147 -17.42 -16.87 11.76
C THR A 147 -16.88 -17.63 10.54
N GLU A 148 -17.74 -18.35 9.81
CA GLU A 148 -17.35 -19.07 8.60
C GLU A 148 -16.90 -18.10 7.50
N PHE A 149 -17.63 -17.00 7.35
CA PHE A 149 -17.30 -15.95 6.39
C PHE A 149 -15.98 -15.24 6.73
N PHE A 150 -15.69 -15.00 8.02
CA PHE A 150 -14.38 -14.47 8.44
C PHE A 150 -13.26 -15.48 8.21
N GLY A 151 -13.51 -16.77 8.34
CA GLY A 151 -12.57 -17.82 7.96
C GLY A 151 -12.25 -17.79 6.46
N LEU A 152 -13.28 -17.69 5.61
CA LEU A 152 -13.10 -17.52 4.15
C LEU A 152 -12.39 -16.20 3.79
N TYR A 153 -12.71 -15.13 4.51
CA TYR A 153 -12.06 -13.84 4.36
C TYR A 153 -10.56 -13.91 4.70
N ALA A 154 -10.19 -14.57 5.78
CA ALA A 154 -8.79 -14.75 6.16
C ALA A 154 -8.05 -15.68 5.18
N PHE A 155 -8.71 -16.75 4.74
CA PHE A 155 -8.18 -17.68 3.74
C PHE A 155 -7.95 -16.96 2.41
N ALA A 156 -8.94 -16.21 1.89
CA ALA A 156 -8.82 -15.45 0.65
C ALA A 156 -7.66 -14.44 0.68
N GLY A 157 -7.39 -13.83 1.83
CA GLY A 157 -6.28 -12.88 1.97
C GLY A 157 -4.89 -13.52 2.08
N LYS A 158 -4.80 -14.85 2.22
CA LYS A 158 -3.52 -15.57 2.35
C LYS A 158 -3.26 -16.55 1.21
N SER A 159 -4.32 -17.07 0.58
CA SER A 159 -4.21 -18.08 -0.47
C SER A 159 -3.47 -17.60 -1.72
N THR A 160 -3.55 -16.32 -2.02
CA THR A 160 -2.90 -15.67 -3.16
C THR A 160 -1.64 -14.89 -2.79
N ALA A 161 -1.25 -14.85 -1.52
CA ALA A 161 -0.14 -14.04 -1.03
C ALA A 161 1.22 -14.32 -1.70
N TRP A 162 1.35 -15.42 -2.41
CA TRP A 162 2.53 -15.81 -3.19
C TRP A 162 2.51 -15.25 -4.62
N LEU A 163 1.33 -14.82 -5.15
CA LEU A 163 1.20 -14.43 -6.56
C LEU A 163 2.02 -13.17 -6.87
N VAL A 164 1.88 -12.11 -6.09
CA VAL A 164 2.63 -10.87 -6.34
C VAL A 164 4.13 -11.08 -6.16
N PRO A 165 4.66 -11.68 -5.06
CA PRO A 165 6.07 -11.98 -4.95
C PRO A 165 6.59 -12.93 -6.04
N GLY A 166 5.80 -13.92 -6.46
CA GLY A 166 6.13 -14.84 -7.54
C GLY A 166 6.27 -14.11 -8.88
N LEU A 167 5.31 -13.27 -9.23
CA LEU A 167 5.36 -12.47 -10.45
C LEU A 167 6.51 -11.45 -10.41
N MET A 168 6.75 -10.82 -9.27
CA MET A 168 7.89 -9.92 -9.07
C MET A 168 9.23 -10.63 -9.29
N SER A 169 9.39 -11.83 -8.72
CA SER A 169 10.60 -12.62 -8.89
C SER A 169 10.82 -13.01 -10.35
N LEU A 170 9.75 -13.35 -11.06
CA LEU A 170 9.82 -13.66 -12.50
C LEU A 170 10.23 -12.44 -13.32
N ILE A 171 9.60 -11.28 -13.08
CA ILE A 171 9.94 -10.04 -13.79
C ILE A 171 11.36 -9.61 -13.46
N LEU A 172 11.77 -9.69 -12.19
CA LEU A 172 13.14 -9.38 -11.77
C LEU A 172 14.16 -10.27 -12.45
N PHE A 173 13.88 -11.58 -12.55
CA PHE A 173 14.74 -12.53 -13.25
C PHE A 173 14.88 -12.22 -14.75
N LEU A 174 13.78 -11.82 -15.40
CA LEU A 174 13.78 -11.53 -16.84
C LEU A 174 14.38 -10.15 -17.18
N THR A 175 14.21 -9.16 -16.32
CA THR A 175 14.55 -7.75 -16.64
C THR A 175 15.74 -7.22 -15.84
N ASN A 176 16.17 -7.91 -14.79
CA ASN A 176 17.16 -7.43 -13.82
C ASN A 176 16.82 -6.05 -13.23
N SER A 177 15.55 -5.64 -13.26
CA SER A 177 15.11 -4.34 -12.76
C SER A 177 14.05 -4.53 -11.66
N LEU A 178 14.38 -4.07 -10.45
CA LEU A 178 13.47 -4.08 -9.31
C LEU A 178 12.30 -3.11 -9.54
N GLN A 179 12.55 -1.97 -10.19
CA GLN A 179 11.50 -1.00 -10.52
C GLN A 179 10.42 -1.62 -11.41
N LEU A 180 10.83 -2.33 -12.48
CA LEU A 180 9.88 -3.05 -13.35
C LEU A 180 9.14 -4.16 -12.60
N ALA A 181 9.82 -4.89 -11.72
CA ALA A 181 9.19 -5.90 -10.91
C ALA A 181 8.10 -5.33 -9.99
N MET A 182 8.32 -4.14 -9.43
CA MET A 182 7.33 -3.47 -8.57
C MET A 182 6.08 -2.98 -9.32
N ILE A 183 6.13 -2.80 -10.63
CA ILE A 183 4.95 -2.48 -11.44
C ILE A 183 3.87 -3.57 -11.29
N SER A 184 4.26 -4.82 -11.05
CA SER A 184 3.30 -5.90 -10.78
C SER A 184 2.39 -5.62 -9.59
N ILE A 185 2.89 -4.96 -8.54
CA ILE A 185 2.08 -4.56 -7.38
C ILE A 185 0.98 -3.57 -7.81
N LEU A 186 1.35 -2.59 -8.64
CA LEU A 186 0.40 -1.59 -9.14
C LEU A 186 -0.64 -2.23 -10.08
N LEU A 187 -0.25 -3.22 -10.88
CA LEU A 187 -1.18 -3.98 -11.73
C LEU A 187 -2.19 -4.76 -10.88
N PHE A 188 -1.76 -5.43 -9.82
CA PHE A 188 -2.67 -6.13 -8.91
C PHE A 188 -3.61 -5.17 -8.18
N ASN A 189 -3.11 -3.99 -7.78
CA ASN A 189 -3.96 -2.94 -7.20
C ASN A 189 -4.99 -2.45 -8.22
N LEU A 190 -4.58 -2.23 -9.47
CA LEU A 190 -5.49 -1.81 -10.55
C LEU A 190 -6.58 -2.87 -10.81
N VAL A 191 -6.22 -4.15 -10.86
CA VAL A 191 -7.19 -5.26 -10.97
C VAL A 191 -8.15 -5.24 -9.78
N GLY A 192 -7.65 -4.95 -8.58
CA GLY A 192 -8.48 -4.76 -7.39
C GLY A 192 -9.48 -3.60 -7.54
N ILE A 193 -9.04 -2.46 -8.07
CA ILE A 193 -9.90 -1.30 -8.35
C ILE A 193 -10.99 -1.68 -9.36
N ILE A 194 -10.62 -2.28 -10.49
CA ILE A 194 -11.58 -2.73 -11.52
C ILE A 194 -12.58 -3.71 -10.93
N GLY A 195 -12.10 -4.67 -10.13
CA GLY A 195 -12.97 -5.64 -9.47
C GLY A 195 -13.98 -5.00 -8.50
N MET A 196 -13.61 -3.89 -7.84
CA MET A 196 -14.53 -3.17 -6.95
C MET A 196 -15.70 -2.49 -7.66
N PHE A 197 -15.59 -2.17 -8.94
CA PHE A 197 -16.72 -1.66 -9.70
C PHE A 197 -17.86 -2.69 -9.83
N PHE A 198 -17.53 -3.99 -9.89
CA PHE A 198 -18.50 -5.08 -9.99
C PHE A 198 -19.08 -5.51 -8.65
N VAL A 199 -18.62 -4.95 -7.54
CA VAL A 199 -19.18 -5.24 -6.21
C VAL A 199 -20.36 -4.32 -5.95
N ASP A 200 -21.58 -4.87 -5.79
CA ASP A 200 -22.75 -4.12 -5.37
C ASP A 200 -22.87 -4.16 -3.84
N GLU A 201 -22.75 -2.99 -3.21
CA GLU A 201 -23.07 -2.81 -1.80
C GLU A 201 -24.59 -2.55 -1.71
N LYS A 202 -25.42 -3.61 -1.58
CA LYS A 202 -26.80 -3.44 -1.20
C LYS A 202 -26.83 -2.79 0.18
N GLN A 203 -27.28 -1.54 0.26
CA GLN A 203 -27.66 -0.95 1.53
C GLN A 203 -28.75 -1.85 2.14
N SER A 204 -28.40 -2.60 3.18
CA SER A 204 -29.42 -3.17 4.04
C SER A 204 -30.03 -1.98 4.80
N SER A 205 -31.11 -1.45 4.24
CA SER A 205 -31.99 -0.55 4.94
C SER A 205 -32.70 -1.37 6.04
N THR A 206 -32.19 -1.31 7.24
CA THR A 206 -32.95 -1.56 8.48
C THR A 206 -32.40 -0.62 9.53
#